data_db37ad87d115f1f4c73743f116e7a55b
#
_entry.id   db37ad87d115f1f4c73743f116e7a55b
#
_cell.length_a   1.000
_cell.length_b   1.000
_cell.length_c   1.000
_cell.angle_alpha   90.00
_cell.angle_beta   90.00
_cell.angle_gamma   90.00
#
_symmetry.space_group_name_H-M   'P 1'
#
loop_
_entity.id
_entity.type
_entity.pdbx_description
1 polymer ?
#
loop_
_entity_poly.entity_id
_entity_poly.type
_entity_poly.pdbx_seq_one_letter_code
_entity_poly.pdbx_strand_id
1 'polypeptide(L)'
;MATKIRLARGGSKKRPFYRIVVADERAPRDGNFIEKIGNFNPMVPKDHKERVMLSKERAEHWLKVGALPTERVQKILSELGMMEAPKITEKTKKHLPKAKAQERVKAKEEAASKAAEDAKATEEAAKTEDLSLIHI
;
A
#
# COMPACT_ATOMS: atom_id res chain seq x y z
N MET A 1 25.07 -17.13 11.05
CA MET A 1 23.62 -17.34 11.19
C MET A 1 22.89 -16.01 11.07
N ALA A 2 21.91 -15.93 10.18
CA ALA A 2 21.16 -14.70 10.01
C ALA A 2 19.97 -14.66 10.96
N THR A 3 19.87 -13.61 11.76
CA THR A 3 18.73 -13.34 12.62
C THR A 3 17.74 -12.47 11.87
N LYS A 4 16.47 -12.85 11.84
CA LYS A 4 15.41 -12.10 11.15
C LYS A 4 14.30 -11.68 12.11
N ILE A 5 13.75 -10.51 11.83
CA ILE A 5 12.52 -10.04 12.48
C ILE A 5 11.37 -10.39 11.54
N ARG A 6 10.48 -11.25 11.99
CA ARG A 6 9.40 -11.77 11.15
C ARG A 6 8.10 -11.96 11.92
N LEU A 7 7.03 -12.23 11.18
CA LEU A 7 5.72 -12.51 11.73
C LEU A 7 5.53 -14.01 11.94
N ALA A 8 5.14 -14.41 13.14
CA ALA A 8 4.67 -15.73 13.44
C ALA A 8 3.16 -15.74 13.56
N ARG A 9 2.50 -16.68 12.89
CA ARG A 9 1.05 -16.76 12.89
C ARG A 9 0.54 -17.47 14.15
N GLY A 10 -0.48 -16.87 14.76
CA GLY A 10 -1.30 -17.49 15.79
C GLY A 10 -2.77 -17.28 15.47
N GLY A 11 -3.64 -17.60 16.43
CA GLY A 11 -5.07 -17.46 16.27
C GLY A 11 -5.76 -18.67 15.68
N SER A 12 -7.05 -18.53 15.34
CA SER A 12 -7.89 -19.59 14.81
C SER A 12 -8.03 -19.52 13.28
N LYS A 13 -8.71 -20.48 12.70
CA LYS A 13 -9.04 -20.50 11.28
C LYS A 13 -9.84 -19.26 10.88
N LYS A 14 -9.44 -18.59 9.81
CA LYS A 14 -10.01 -17.33 9.30
C LYS A 14 -9.86 -16.10 10.22
N ARG A 15 -9.23 -16.24 11.39
CA ARG A 15 -8.92 -15.14 12.31
C ARG A 15 -7.43 -15.14 12.63
N PRO A 16 -6.58 -14.68 11.72
CA PRO A 16 -5.15 -14.65 11.94
C PRO A 16 -4.77 -13.58 12.95
N PHE A 17 -3.82 -13.93 13.78
CA PHE A 17 -3.17 -13.02 14.72
C PHE A 17 -1.68 -13.24 14.61
N TYR A 18 -0.91 -12.19 14.41
CA TYR A 18 0.52 -12.29 14.20
C TYR A 18 1.30 -11.76 15.40
N ARG A 19 2.37 -12.45 15.71
CA ARG A 19 3.38 -12.00 16.67
C ARG A 19 4.60 -11.54 15.89
N ILE A 20 5.13 -10.37 16.23
CA ILE A 20 6.39 -9.88 15.67
C ILE A 20 7.51 -10.46 16.54
N VAL A 21 8.29 -11.35 15.95
CA VAL A 21 9.31 -12.11 16.67
C VAL A 21 10.66 -11.99 16.00
N VAL A 22 11.70 -12.09 16.81
CA VAL A 22 13.08 -12.21 16.35
C VAL A 22 13.45 -13.68 16.40
N ALA A 23 13.81 -14.25 15.28
CA ALA A 23 14.14 -15.66 15.15
C ALA A 23 15.28 -15.90 14.17
N ASP A 24 15.88 -17.07 14.24
CA ASP A 24 16.84 -17.54 13.25
C ASP A 24 16.12 -17.76 11.90
N GLU A 25 16.78 -17.41 10.81
CA GLU A 25 16.27 -17.62 9.45
C GLU A 25 15.86 -19.06 9.17
N ARG A 26 16.58 -20.03 9.75
CA ARG A 26 16.31 -21.46 9.56
C ARG A 26 15.16 -22.00 10.38
N ALA A 27 14.73 -21.29 11.42
CA ALA A 27 13.62 -21.72 12.26
C ALA A 27 12.28 -21.70 11.50
N PRO A 28 11.35 -22.63 11.74
CA PRO A 28 10.03 -22.58 11.11
C PRO A 28 9.25 -21.35 11.55
N ARG A 29 8.28 -20.93 10.73
CA ARG A 29 7.51 -19.69 10.95
C ARG A 29 6.87 -19.61 12.35
N ASP A 30 6.24 -20.70 12.80
CA ASP A 30 5.53 -20.77 14.07
C ASP A 30 6.31 -21.53 15.16
N GLY A 31 7.58 -21.81 14.87
CA GLY A 31 8.48 -22.54 15.77
C GLY A 31 9.18 -21.65 16.78
N ASN A 32 10.35 -22.08 17.20
CA ASN A 32 11.15 -21.37 18.20
C ASN A 32 11.58 -19.98 17.70
N PHE A 33 11.51 -19.03 18.60
CA PHE A 33 11.99 -17.67 18.39
C PHE A 33 12.86 -17.22 19.57
N ILE A 34 13.70 -16.23 19.32
CA ILE A 34 14.60 -15.67 20.33
C ILE A 34 13.83 -14.75 21.27
N GLU A 35 13.08 -13.81 20.72
CA GLU A 35 12.32 -12.81 21.47
C GLU A 35 11.07 -12.38 20.70
N LYS A 36 9.99 -12.14 21.42
CA LYS A 36 8.78 -11.50 20.91
C LYS A 36 8.85 -10.01 21.18
N ILE A 37 8.83 -9.21 20.13
CA ILE A 37 8.94 -7.76 20.26
C ILE A 37 7.60 -7.01 20.08
N GLY A 38 6.60 -7.68 19.56
CA GLY A 38 5.28 -7.05 19.39
C GLY A 38 4.22 -7.99 18.84
N ASN A 39 3.07 -7.39 18.54
CA ASN A 39 1.90 -8.05 17.98
C ASN A 39 1.38 -7.27 16.77
N PHE A 40 0.83 -7.99 15.81
CA PHE A 40 0.13 -7.41 14.67
C PHE A 40 -1.22 -8.11 14.50
N ASN A 41 -2.32 -7.35 14.55
CA ASN A 41 -3.66 -7.88 14.34
C ASN A 41 -4.26 -7.31 13.05
N PRO A 42 -4.35 -8.11 11.98
CA PRO A 42 -4.90 -7.64 10.70
C PRO A 42 -6.42 -7.48 10.71
N MET A 43 -7.12 -8.02 11.69
CA MET A 43 -8.59 -7.94 11.81
C MET A 43 -9.07 -6.58 12.32
N VAL A 44 -8.20 -5.80 12.92
CA VAL A 44 -8.51 -4.46 13.43
C VAL A 44 -8.35 -3.42 12.32
N PRO A 45 -9.20 -2.36 12.27
CA PRO A 45 -9.04 -1.28 11.30
C PRO A 45 -7.66 -0.63 11.33
N LYS A 46 -7.23 -0.09 10.20
CA LYS A 46 -5.88 0.51 10.04
C LYS A 46 -5.60 1.64 11.02
N ASP A 47 -6.61 2.40 11.39
CA ASP A 47 -6.49 3.58 12.26
C ASP A 47 -6.47 3.24 13.76
N HIS A 48 -6.71 1.97 14.11
CA HIS A 48 -6.77 1.53 15.50
C HIS A 48 -5.38 1.28 16.08
N LYS A 49 -5.13 1.78 17.29
CA LYS A 49 -3.83 1.65 17.97
C LYS A 49 -3.44 0.21 18.29
N GLU A 50 -4.41 -0.65 18.53
CA GLU A 50 -4.19 -2.07 18.85
C GLU A 50 -3.79 -2.91 17.63
N ARG A 51 -3.90 -2.38 16.41
CA ARG A 51 -3.51 -3.11 15.20
C ARG A 51 -2.04 -3.52 15.23
N VAL A 52 -1.17 -2.59 15.62
CA VAL A 52 0.26 -2.82 15.76
C VAL A 52 0.70 -2.38 17.15
N MET A 53 1.12 -3.33 17.95
CA MET A 53 1.74 -3.08 19.25
C MET A 53 3.18 -3.55 19.18
N LEU A 54 4.11 -2.62 19.26
CA LEU A 54 5.53 -2.90 19.12
C LEU A 54 6.33 -2.19 20.23
N SER A 55 7.26 -2.91 20.83
CA SER A 55 8.26 -2.32 21.70
C SER A 55 9.37 -1.70 20.85
N LYS A 56 9.35 -0.37 20.72
CA LYS A 56 10.31 0.39 19.90
C LYS A 56 11.76 0.16 20.36
N GLU A 57 12.00 0.16 21.65
CA GLU A 57 13.33 -0.05 22.23
C GLU A 57 13.93 -1.40 21.82
N ARG A 58 13.15 -2.46 21.92
CA ARG A 58 13.60 -3.80 21.56
C ARG A 58 13.80 -3.94 20.05
N ALA A 59 12.91 -3.36 19.25
CA ALA A 59 13.06 -3.35 17.80
C ALA A 59 14.34 -2.61 17.37
N GLU A 60 14.62 -1.45 17.93
CA GLU A 60 15.85 -0.71 17.68
C GLU A 60 17.11 -1.48 18.09
N HIS A 61 17.07 -2.13 19.25
CA HIS A 61 18.16 -2.97 19.73
C HIS A 61 18.51 -4.07 18.72
N TRP A 62 17.51 -4.80 18.25
CA TRP A 62 17.71 -5.88 17.29
C TRP A 62 18.14 -5.39 15.92
N LEU A 63 17.64 -4.24 15.47
CA LEU A 63 18.11 -3.62 14.24
C LEU A 63 19.59 -3.20 14.32
N LYS A 64 20.02 -2.67 15.46
CA LYS A 64 21.42 -2.32 15.71
C LYS A 64 22.34 -3.55 15.77
N VAL A 65 21.85 -4.63 16.30
CA VAL A 65 22.58 -5.91 16.36
C VAL A 65 22.74 -6.56 14.99
N GLY A 66 21.93 -6.17 14.02
CA GLY A 66 21.99 -6.66 12.64
C GLY A 66 20.86 -7.61 12.25
N ALA A 67 19.77 -7.67 13.02
CA ALA A 67 18.59 -8.43 12.63
C ALA A 67 17.94 -7.81 11.37
N LEU A 68 17.64 -8.64 10.39
CA LEU A 68 17.04 -8.21 9.12
C LEU A 68 15.51 -8.35 9.20
N PRO A 69 14.75 -7.25 9.05
CA PRO A 69 13.30 -7.33 8.99
C PRO A 69 12.84 -7.90 7.64
N THR A 70 11.75 -8.68 7.66
CA THR A 70 11.08 -9.10 6.44
C THR A 70 10.35 -7.90 5.81
N GLU A 71 10.02 -7.97 4.53
CA GLU A 71 9.34 -6.88 3.81
C GLU A 71 8.07 -6.39 4.52
N ARG A 72 7.28 -7.30 5.07
CA ARG A 72 6.07 -6.93 5.81
C ARG A 72 6.36 -6.22 7.12
N VAL A 73 7.33 -6.72 7.88
CA VAL A 73 7.79 -6.07 9.11
C VAL A 73 8.42 -4.72 8.80
N GLN A 74 9.16 -4.61 7.71
CA GLN A 74 9.75 -3.34 7.27
C GLN A 74 8.68 -2.28 6.96
N LYS A 75 7.56 -2.66 6.33
CA LYS A 75 6.41 -1.77 6.14
C LYS A 75 5.83 -1.30 7.47
N ILE A 76 5.65 -2.20 8.42
CA ILE A 76 5.14 -1.86 9.75
C ILE A 76 6.09 -0.90 10.47
N LEU A 77 7.39 -1.15 10.42
CA LEU A 77 8.39 -0.26 11.01
C LEU A 77 8.45 1.11 10.33
N SER A 78 8.24 1.16 9.02
CA SER A 78 8.20 2.44 8.30
C SER A 78 6.97 3.28 8.64
N GLU A 79 5.82 2.65 8.86
CA GLU A 79 4.60 3.32 9.34
C GLU A 79 4.79 3.92 10.74
N LEU A 80 5.61 3.28 11.57
CA LEU A 80 5.98 3.78 12.89
C LEU A 80 7.15 4.80 12.87
N GLY A 81 7.71 5.07 11.70
CA GLY A 81 8.82 6.02 11.55
C GLY A 81 10.20 5.51 11.97
N MET A 82 10.38 4.22 12.18
CA MET A 82 11.65 3.63 12.63
C MET A 82 12.61 3.27 11.49
N MET A 83 12.11 3.09 10.29
CA MET A 83 12.88 2.59 9.15
C MET A 83 12.29 3.12 7.84
N GLU A 84 13.11 3.17 6.79
CA GLU A 84 12.61 3.48 5.44
C GLU A 84 11.70 2.37 4.92
N ALA A 85 10.68 2.76 4.15
CA ALA A 85 9.81 1.81 3.48
C ALA A 85 10.59 0.93 2.50
N PRO A 86 10.22 -0.36 2.33
CA PRO A 86 10.88 -1.22 1.36
C PRO A 86 10.67 -0.69 -0.05
N LYS A 87 11.73 -0.66 -0.84
CA LYS A 87 11.64 -0.29 -2.25
C LYS A 87 10.85 -1.34 -3.00
N ILE A 88 9.72 -0.94 -3.56
CA ILE A 88 8.91 -1.80 -4.41
C ILE A 88 9.58 -1.82 -5.79
N THR A 89 10.21 -2.92 -6.13
CA THR A 89 10.71 -3.13 -7.48
C THR A 89 9.56 -3.57 -8.38
N GLU A 90 9.36 -2.88 -9.48
CA GLU A 90 8.42 -3.31 -10.52
C GLU A 90 8.94 -4.59 -11.17
N LYS A 91 8.50 -5.73 -10.64
CA LYS A 91 8.99 -7.04 -11.09
C LYS A 91 8.44 -7.48 -12.45
N THR A 92 7.28 -7.01 -12.83
CA THR A 92 6.66 -7.38 -14.12
C THR A 92 5.74 -6.28 -14.63
N LYS A 93 5.66 -6.15 -15.95
CA LYS A 93 4.68 -5.28 -16.63
C LYS A 93 3.29 -5.91 -16.76
N LYS A 94 3.00 -6.99 -16.06
CA LYS A 94 1.71 -7.71 -16.14
C LYS A 94 0.51 -6.87 -15.70
N HIS A 95 0.72 -5.94 -14.79
CA HIS A 95 -0.32 -5.01 -14.33
C HIS A 95 -0.61 -3.88 -15.32
N LEU A 96 0.29 -3.66 -16.29
CA LEU A 96 0.08 -2.68 -17.33
C LEU A 96 -0.84 -3.26 -18.42
N PRO A 97 -1.81 -2.49 -18.90
CA PRO A 97 -2.65 -2.95 -20.00
C PRO A 97 -1.81 -3.16 -21.26
N LYS A 98 -2.17 -4.15 -22.05
CA LYS A 98 -1.51 -4.41 -23.33
C LYS A 98 -1.69 -3.23 -24.28
N ALA A 99 -0.83 -3.13 -25.33
CA ALA A 99 -0.82 -2.01 -26.27
C ALA A 99 -2.21 -1.68 -26.84
N LYS A 100 -3.00 -2.66 -27.23
CA LYS A 100 -4.39 -2.46 -27.72
C LYS A 100 -5.32 -1.84 -26.67
N ALA A 101 -5.16 -2.22 -25.40
CA ALA A 101 -5.95 -1.67 -24.31
C ALA A 101 -5.54 -0.20 -24.03
N GLN A 102 -4.27 0.11 -24.11
CA GLN A 102 -3.76 1.48 -23.99
C GLN A 102 -4.26 2.38 -25.13
N GLU A 103 -4.28 1.89 -26.36
CA GLU A 103 -4.84 2.61 -27.52
C GLU A 103 -6.33 2.90 -27.32
N ARG A 104 -7.10 1.93 -26.83
CA ARG A 104 -8.53 2.13 -26.53
C ARG A 104 -8.76 3.16 -25.44
N VAL A 105 -7.96 3.15 -24.39
CA VAL A 105 -8.05 4.15 -23.31
C VAL A 105 -7.71 5.53 -23.83
N LYS A 106 -6.63 5.69 -24.59
CA LYS A 106 -6.25 6.95 -25.21
C LYS A 106 -7.32 7.46 -26.17
N ALA A 107 -7.85 6.59 -27.04
CA ALA A 107 -8.92 6.94 -27.96
C ALA A 107 -10.19 7.40 -27.22
N LYS A 108 -10.51 6.75 -26.10
CA LYS A 108 -11.66 7.09 -25.28
C LYS A 108 -11.46 8.42 -24.54
N GLU A 109 -10.27 8.70 -24.05
CA GLU A 109 -9.91 9.98 -23.42
C GLU A 109 -9.94 11.13 -24.43
N GLU A 110 -9.41 10.93 -25.64
CA GLU A 110 -9.46 11.90 -26.72
C GLU A 110 -10.89 12.18 -27.19
N ALA A 111 -11.71 11.13 -27.32
CA ALA A 111 -13.12 11.28 -27.65
C ALA A 111 -13.90 12.03 -26.56
N ALA A 112 -13.61 11.74 -25.29
CA ALA A 112 -14.21 12.43 -24.16
C ALA A 112 -13.80 13.90 -24.09
N SER A 113 -12.54 14.22 -24.36
CA SER A 113 -12.05 15.62 -24.40
C SER A 113 -12.67 16.40 -25.54
N LYS A 114 -12.77 15.82 -26.76
CA LYS A 114 -13.45 16.45 -27.89
C LYS A 114 -14.93 16.67 -27.62
N ALA A 115 -15.62 15.69 -27.05
CA ALA A 115 -17.02 15.82 -26.68
C ALA A 115 -17.27 16.92 -25.63
N ALA A 116 -16.36 17.07 -24.67
CA ALA A 116 -16.43 18.14 -23.67
C ALA A 116 -16.15 19.53 -24.28
N GLU A 117 -15.25 19.60 -25.23
CA GLU A 117 -14.94 20.84 -25.97
C GLU A 117 -16.09 21.28 -26.89
N ASP A 118 -16.68 20.35 -27.65
CA ASP A 118 -17.87 20.57 -28.47
C ASP A 118 -19.08 20.99 -27.62
N ALA A 119 -19.28 20.38 -26.46
CA ALA A 119 -20.36 20.76 -25.54
C ALA A 119 -20.18 22.19 -25.01
N LYS A 120 -18.96 22.59 -24.68
CA LYS A 120 -18.67 23.99 -24.29
C LYS A 120 -18.90 24.98 -25.44
N ALA A 121 -18.48 24.65 -26.66
CA ALA A 121 -18.68 25.48 -27.83
C ALA A 121 -20.16 25.67 -28.14
N THR A 122 -20.98 24.64 -28.03
CA THR A 122 -22.44 24.72 -28.22
C THR A 122 -23.13 25.55 -27.15
N GLU A 123 -22.70 25.44 -25.91
CA GLU A 123 -23.24 26.22 -24.79
C GLU A 123 -22.88 27.70 -24.92
N GLU A 124 -21.69 28.02 -25.36
CA GLU A 124 -21.26 29.39 -25.60
C GLU A 124 -21.99 30.02 -26.80
N ALA A 125 -22.21 29.28 -27.88
CA ALA A 125 -23.01 29.72 -29.03
C ALA A 125 -24.47 29.94 -28.63
N ALA A 126 -25.08 29.11 -27.82
CA ALA A 126 -26.44 29.29 -27.32
C ALA A 126 -26.57 30.54 -26.42
N LYS A 127 -25.57 30.86 -25.63
CA LYS A 127 -25.54 32.08 -24.81
C LYS A 127 -25.44 33.36 -25.68
N THR A 128 -24.69 33.36 -26.78
CA THR A 128 -24.58 34.51 -27.68
C THR A 128 -25.86 34.75 -28.47
N GLU A 129 -26.59 33.73 -28.88
CA GLU A 129 -27.91 33.86 -29.51
C GLU A 129 -28.95 34.42 -28.54
N ASP A 130 -29.01 33.99 -27.32
CA ASP A 130 -29.90 34.51 -26.27
C ASP A 130 -29.62 35.98 -25.97
N LEU A 131 -28.36 36.38 -25.91
CA LEU A 131 -27.98 37.78 -25.72
C LEU A 131 -28.34 38.67 -26.92
N SER A 132 -28.32 38.16 -28.14
CA SER A 132 -28.75 38.91 -29.34
C SER A 132 -30.26 39.10 -29.39
N LEU A 133 -31.05 38.17 -28.92
CA LEU A 133 -32.49 38.26 -28.80
C LEU A 133 -32.97 39.24 -27.71
N ILE A 134 -32.23 39.44 -26.66
CA ILE A 134 -32.52 40.39 -25.57
C ILE A 134 -32.25 41.83 -25.99
N HIS A 135 -31.40 42.09 -26.97
CA HIS A 135 -31.03 43.42 -27.46
C HIS A 135 -31.96 43.99 -28.53
N ILE A 136 -32.96 43.25 -28.95
CA ILE A 136 -34.00 43.70 -29.86
C ILE A 136 -35.27 44.10 -29.04
#